data_39019d0a56dabfc55e0aa94ab90e946d
#
_entry.id   39019d0a56dabfc55e0aa94ab90e946d
#
_cell.length_a   1.000
_cell.length_b   1.000
_cell.length_c   1.000
_cell.angle_alpha   90.00
_cell.angle_beta   90.00
_cell.angle_gamma   90.00
#
_symmetry.space_group_name_H-M   'P 1'
#
loop_
_entity.id
_entity.type
_entity.pdbx_description
1 polymer ?
#
loop_
_entity_poly.entity_id
_entity_poly.type
_entity_poly.pdbx_seq_one_letter_code
_entity_poly.pdbx_strand_id
1 'polypeptide(L)'
;MIIDILRKSLELFRLIPRTDLIARITRIHPTPDQIAPGEMTIVRDGVDKWACFRCPGGCGETIKLSLSKNRRPQWTAMSDWLMRPTISPSVRQMNECRCHFWISRGAVDWCADSPKDLERNGDGSKSFSRGARKQKRRQS
;
A
#
# COMPACT_ATOMS: atom_id res chain seq x y z
N MET A 1 -13.78 -5.82 13.79
CA MET A 1 -14.37 -7.16 13.60
C MET A 1 -15.53 -7.15 12.61
N ILE A 2 -16.58 -6.37 12.82
CA ILE A 2 -17.71 -6.27 11.86
C ILE A 2 -17.27 -5.71 10.50
N ILE A 3 -16.43 -4.69 10.49
CA ILE A 3 -15.88 -4.09 9.27
C ILE A 3 -15.05 -5.10 8.48
N ASP A 4 -14.28 -5.95 9.15
CA ASP A 4 -13.47 -6.98 8.49
C ASP A 4 -14.33 -8.05 7.83
N ILE A 5 -15.40 -8.47 8.51
CA ILE A 5 -16.36 -9.44 7.97
C ILE A 5 -17.07 -8.84 6.75
N LEU A 6 -17.53 -7.59 6.87
CA LEU A 6 -18.22 -6.90 5.79
C LEU A 6 -17.30 -6.72 4.57
N ARG A 7 -16.06 -6.28 4.78
CA ARG A 7 -15.07 -6.14 3.70
C ARG A 7 -14.83 -7.47 3.00
N LYS A 8 -14.55 -8.55 3.75
CA LYS A 8 -14.34 -9.89 3.18
C LYS A 8 -15.55 -10.39 2.41
N SER A 9 -16.76 -10.11 2.90
CA SER A 9 -17.98 -10.46 2.18
C SER A 9 -18.09 -9.71 0.86
N LEU A 10 -17.82 -8.40 0.86
CA LEU A 10 -17.85 -7.59 -0.35
C LEU A 10 -16.79 -8.04 -1.37
N GLU A 11 -15.62 -8.44 -0.91
CA GLU A 11 -14.55 -9.00 -1.77
C GLU A 11 -14.99 -10.36 -2.36
N LEU A 12 -15.60 -11.24 -1.56
CA LEU A 12 -16.08 -12.55 -1.99
C LEU A 12 -17.15 -12.43 -3.07
N PHE A 13 -18.08 -11.49 -2.91
CA PHE A 13 -19.12 -11.21 -3.91
C PHE A 13 -18.63 -10.33 -5.07
N ARG A 14 -17.32 -10.01 -5.12
CA ARG A 14 -16.70 -9.18 -6.15
C ARG A 14 -17.31 -7.77 -6.30
N LEU A 15 -17.92 -7.27 -5.24
CA LEU A 15 -18.46 -5.91 -5.20
C LEU A 15 -17.37 -4.86 -5.01
N ILE A 16 -16.25 -5.26 -4.41
CA ILE A 16 -15.03 -4.45 -4.28
C ILE A 16 -13.81 -5.26 -4.72
N PRO A 17 -12.71 -4.60 -5.17
CA PRO A 17 -11.44 -5.26 -5.42
C PRO A 17 -10.85 -5.85 -4.15
N ARG A 18 -9.99 -6.87 -4.29
CA ARG A 18 -9.23 -7.45 -3.19
C ARG A 18 -8.39 -6.39 -2.50
N THR A 19 -8.40 -6.42 -1.18
CA THR A 19 -7.63 -5.52 -0.34
C THR A 19 -6.32 -6.18 0.08
N ASP A 20 -5.19 -5.57 -0.28
CA ASP A 20 -3.85 -6.05 0.08
C ASP A 20 -3.40 -5.47 1.43
N LEU A 21 -3.81 -4.25 1.75
CA LEU A 21 -3.45 -3.53 2.97
C LEU A 21 -4.69 -3.00 3.69
N ILE A 22 -4.68 -3.14 5.00
CA ILE A 22 -5.71 -2.64 5.91
C ILE A 22 -5.09 -1.61 6.83
N ALA A 23 -5.72 -0.44 6.97
CA ALA A 23 -5.25 0.60 7.86
C ALA A 23 -5.59 0.30 9.32
N ARG A 24 -4.62 0.50 10.20
CA ARG A 24 -4.79 0.56 11.65
C ARG A 24 -4.26 1.88 12.17
N ILE A 25 -4.99 2.52 13.06
CA ILE A 25 -4.59 3.79 13.65
C ILE A 25 -4.07 3.54 15.06
N THR A 26 -2.90 4.09 15.37
CA THR A 26 -2.27 4.04 16.69
C THR A 26 -1.67 5.40 17.06
N ARG A 27 -1.50 5.65 18.34
CA ARG A 27 -0.77 6.83 18.84
C ARG A 27 0.71 6.58 19.00
N ILE A 28 1.10 5.31 19.18
CA ILE A 28 2.47 4.90 19.46
C ILE A 28 3.09 4.38 18.18
N HIS A 29 4.34 4.78 17.91
CA HIS A 29 5.10 4.28 16.77
C HIS A 29 5.36 2.78 16.94
N PRO A 30 4.95 1.93 16.00
CA PRO A 30 5.14 0.49 16.11
C PRO A 30 6.61 0.11 15.90
N THR A 31 7.06 -0.95 16.57
CA THR A 31 8.30 -1.63 16.23
C THR A 31 8.10 -2.50 14.98
N PRO A 32 9.15 -2.83 14.22
CA PRO A 32 9.00 -3.62 12.98
C PRO A 32 8.29 -4.96 13.19
N ASP A 33 8.49 -5.61 14.33
CA ASP A 33 7.86 -6.88 14.69
C ASP A 33 6.35 -6.76 14.99
N GLN A 34 5.88 -5.56 15.30
CA GLN A 34 4.46 -5.27 15.56
C GLN A 34 3.66 -5.01 14.29
N ILE A 35 4.34 -4.87 13.15
CA ILE A 35 3.70 -4.60 11.86
C ILE A 35 3.49 -5.93 11.14
N ALA A 36 2.25 -6.40 11.08
CA ALA A 36 1.91 -7.61 10.35
C ALA A 36 1.88 -7.37 8.83
N PRO A 37 2.22 -8.39 8.01
CA PRO A 37 1.97 -8.33 6.58
C PRO A 37 0.49 -8.04 6.27
N GLY A 38 0.23 -7.17 5.31
CA GLY A 38 -1.14 -6.77 4.96
C GLY A 38 -1.75 -5.70 5.87
N GLU A 39 -0.99 -5.17 6.82
CA GLU A 39 -1.41 -4.07 7.69
C GLU A 39 -0.58 -2.81 7.43
N MET A 40 -1.27 -1.68 7.37
CA MET A 40 -0.66 -0.36 7.39
C MET A 40 -1.00 0.33 8.71
N THR A 41 0.01 0.58 9.53
CA THR A 41 -0.15 1.31 10.78
C THR A 41 0.01 2.80 10.54
N ILE A 42 -1.05 3.56 10.75
CA ILE A 42 -1.04 5.02 10.68
C ILE A 42 -0.83 5.55 12.10
N VAL A 43 0.29 6.19 12.32
CA VAL A 43 0.59 6.83 13.60
C VAL A 43 -0.03 8.20 13.62
N ARG A 44 -1.03 8.37 14.46
CA ARG A 44 -1.81 9.61 14.61
C ARG A 44 -1.86 10.01 16.07
N ASP A 45 -1.39 11.20 16.34
CA ASP A 45 -1.47 11.81 17.67
C ASP A 45 -1.80 13.30 17.48
N GLY A 46 -3.10 13.60 17.40
CA GLY A 46 -3.63 14.89 16.97
C GLY A 46 -3.51 15.14 15.48
N VAL A 47 -2.36 14.81 14.89
CA VAL A 47 -2.08 14.87 13.45
C VAL A 47 -1.47 13.56 12.96
N ASP A 48 -1.58 13.30 11.67
CA ASP A 48 -0.94 12.15 11.04
C ASP A 48 0.58 12.36 10.96
N LYS A 49 1.32 11.40 11.49
CA LYS A 49 2.80 11.48 11.60
C LYS A 49 3.49 10.50 10.65
N TRP A 50 3.07 9.25 10.65
CA TRP A 50 3.72 8.17 9.91
C TRP A 50 2.70 7.16 9.37
N ALA A 51 3.02 6.59 8.22
CA ALA A 51 2.41 5.35 7.74
C ALA A 51 3.51 4.28 7.67
N CYS A 52 3.31 3.18 8.40
CA CYS A 52 4.28 2.10 8.53
C CYS A 52 3.66 0.80 8.06
N PHE A 53 4.33 0.10 7.13
CA PHE A 53 3.86 -1.19 6.62
C PHE A 53 5.05 -2.00 6.09
N ARG A 54 4.86 -3.31 5.97
CA ARG A 54 5.87 -4.18 5.35
C ARG A 54 5.83 -4.00 3.83
N CYS A 55 7.01 -4.09 3.22
CA CYS A 55 7.12 -4.04 1.76
C CYS A 55 6.19 -5.09 1.12
N PRO A 56 5.25 -4.69 0.25
CA PRO A 56 4.34 -5.62 -0.39
C PRO A 56 5.05 -6.54 -1.40
N GLY A 57 6.28 -6.21 -1.78
CA GLY A 57 7.14 -7.05 -2.62
C GLY A 57 7.79 -8.22 -1.89
N GLY A 58 7.60 -8.34 -0.57
CA GLY A 58 8.09 -9.47 0.23
C GLY A 58 9.58 -9.44 0.57
N CYS A 59 10.27 -8.30 0.42
CA CYS A 59 11.70 -8.18 0.76
C CYS A 59 11.98 -8.18 2.27
N GLY A 60 10.94 -8.14 3.12
CA GLY A 60 11.07 -8.12 4.57
C GLY A 60 11.31 -6.73 5.19
N GLU A 61 11.57 -5.73 4.38
CA GLU A 61 11.78 -4.36 4.84
C GLU A 61 10.48 -3.70 5.31
N THR A 62 10.59 -2.89 6.34
CA THR A 62 9.51 -2.03 6.81
C THR A 62 9.61 -0.66 6.15
N ILE A 63 8.57 -0.26 5.48
CA ILE A 63 8.44 1.05 4.87
C ILE A 63 7.82 2.01 5.87
N LYS A 64 8.45 3.16 6.05
CA LYS A 64 7.97 4.25 6.91
C LYS A 64 7.84 5.52 6.08
N LEU A 65 6.63 5.97 5.87
CA LEU A 65 6.32 7.18 5.11
C LEU A 65 6.01 8.32 6.06
N SER A 66 6.70 9.44 5.89
CA SER A 66 6.39 10.66 6.64
C SER A 66 5.10 11.29 6.13
N LEU A 67 4.14 11.49 7.01
CA LEU A 67 2.88 12.19 6.75
C LEU A 67 2.94 13.65 7.24
N SER A 68 4.05 14.04 7.86
CA SER A 68 4.24 15.40 8.38
C SER A 68 4.38 16.41 7.26
N LYS A 69 3.61 17.49 7.34
CA LYS A 69 3.68 18.61 6.38
C LYS A 69 5.01 19.37 6.42
N ASN A 70 5.79 19.20 7.48
CA ASN A 70 7.06 19.88 7.71
C ASN A 70 8.29 19.10 7.24
N ARG A 71 8.09 17.92 6.67
CA ARG A 71 9.19 17.07 6.18
C ARG A 71 9.05 16.78 4.70
N ARG A 72 10.19 16.57 4.05
CA ARG A 72 10.29 16.08 2.67
C ARG A 72 11.18 14.83 2.64
N PRO A 73 10.84 13.78 1.90
CA PRO A 73 9.59 13.62 1.16
C PRO A 73 8.37 13.48 2.07
N GLN A 74 7.21 13.84 1.56
CA GLN A 74 5.94 13.80 2.29
C GLN A 74 4.90 13.00 1.52
N TRP A 75 4.13 12.20 2.25
CA TRP A 75 2.96 11.48 1.73
C TRP A 75 1.70 11.93 2.46
N THR A 76 0.57 11.68 1.83
CA THR A 76 -0.74 11.77 2.46
C THR A 76 -1.34 10.38 2.55
N ALA A 77 -1.99 10.09 3.67
CA ALA A 77 -2.69 8.83 3.91
C ALA A 77 -4.15 9.12 4.20
N MET A 78 -5.04 8.46 3.49
CA MET A 78 -6.48 8.49 3.74
C MET A 78 -6.97 7.05 3.85
N SER A 79 -7.95 6.79 4.71
CA SER A 79 -8.62 5.51 4.75
C SER A 79 -10.12 5.70 4.60
N ASP A 80 -10.77 4.78 3.90
CA ASP A 80 -12.22 4.77 3.77
C ASP A 80 -12.89 4.07 4.98
N TRP A 81 -14.22 3.98 4.96
CA TRP A 81 -14.99 3.37 6.04
C TRP A 81 -14.75 1.84 6.18
N LEU A 82 -14.18 1.18 5.15
CA LEU A 82 -13.72 -0.21 5.21
C LEU A 82 -12.27 -0.35 5.68
N MET A 83 -11.67 0.72 6.17
CA MET A 83 -10.25 0.77 6.59
C MET A 83 -9.26 0.42 5.47
N ARG A 84 -9.60 0.76 4.22
CA ARG A 84 -8.72 0.60 3.06
C ARG A 84 -7.92 1.88 2.86
N PRO A 85 -6.57 1.84 2.98
CA PRO A 85 -5.76 3.03 2.86
C PRO A 85 -5.53 3.44 1.41
N THR A 86 -5.42 4.73 1.18
CA THR A 86 -4.92 5.34 -0.06
C THR A 86 -3.74 6.22 0.29
N ILE A 87 -2.61 6.00 -0.37
CA ILE A 87 -1.38 6.75 -0.18
C ILE A 87 -1.06 7.54 -1.44
N SER A 88 -0.71 8.79 -1.29
CA SER A 88 -0.29 9.67 -2.38
C SER A 88 0.94 10.47 -1.96
N PRO A 89 1.92 10.61 -2.83
CA PRO A 89 2.12 9.99 -4.14
C PRO A 89 2.52 8.50 -4.08
N SER A 90 3.02 7.95 -5.20
CA SER A 90 3.54 6.58 -5.25
C SER A 90 4.71 6.37 -4.30
N VAL A 91 4.91 5.14 -3.89
CA VAL A 91 6.00 4.73 -3.00
C VAL A 91 7.10 4.06 -3.83
N ARG A 92 8.31 4.61 -3.74
CA ARG A 92 9.50 4.02 -4.35
C ARG A 92 10.54 3.74 -3.27
N GLN A 93 10.93 2.49 -3.13
CA GLN A 93 12.04 2.12 -2.26
C GLN A 93 13.38 2.37 -2.95
N MET A 94 14.32 2.94 -2.19
CA MET A 94 15.68 3.23 -2.67
C MET A 94 16.69 2.15 -2.26
N ASN A 95 16.24 1.08 -1.56
CA ASN A 95 17.05 -0.07 -1.20
C ASN A 95 17.20 -1.05 -2.37
N GLU A 96 17.82 -2.20 -2.14
CA GLU A 96 18.01 -3.23 -3.16
C GLU A 96 16.73 -3.77 -3.78
N CYS A 97 15.64 -3.74 -3.01
CA CYS A 97 14.32 -4.15 -3.48
C CYS A 97 13.80 -3.30 -4.64
N ARG A 98 14.05 -1.98 -4.62
CA ARG A 98 13.65 -1.00 -5.65
C ARG A 98 12.17 -1.07 -6.06
N CYS A 99 11.31 -1.59 -5.21
CA CYS A 99 9.89 -1.67 -5.52
C CYS A 99 9.28 -0.27 -5.69
N HIS A 100 8.39 -0.14 -6.68
CA HIS A 100 7.70 1.10 -6.98
C HIS A 100 6.22 0.80 -7.21
N PHE A 101 5.35 1.40 -6.43
CA PHE A 101 3.92 1.08 -6.44
C PHE A 101 3.06 2.25 -5.95
N TRP A 102 1.79 2.18 -6.30
CA TRP A 102 0.72 2.98 -5.73
C TRP A 102 -0.07 2.16 -4.71
N ILE A 103 -0.67 2.83 -3.75
CA ILE A 103 -1.66 2.23 -2.85
C ILE A 103 -2.96 3.01 -3.00
N SER A 104 -3.98 2.33 -3.48
CA SER A 104 -5.30 2.91 -3.69
C SER A 104 -6.37 1.98 -3.15
N ARG A 105 -7.16 2.48 -2.19
CA ARG A 105 -8.22 1.72 -1.51
C ARG A 105 -7.75 0.34 -1.03
N GLY A 106 -6.56 0.31 -0.42
CA GLY A 106 -5.93 -0.88 0.10
C GLY A 106 -5.31 -1.81 -0.93
N ALA A 107 -5.44 -1.54 -2.22
CA ALA A 107 -4.81 -2.32 -3.28
C ALA A 107 -3.45 -1.75 -3.68
N VAL A 108 -2.49 -2.64 -3.90
CA VAL A 108 -1.15 -2.30 -4.38
C VAL A 108 -1.13 -2.40 -5.90
N ASP A 109 -0.85 -1.28 -6.56
CA ASP A 109 -0.68 -1.20 -8.02
C ASP A 109 0.79 -0.98 -8.36
N TRP A 110 1.43 -1.97 -8.96
CA TRP A 110 2.84 -1.93 -9.32
C TRP A 110 3.08 -1.00 -10.51
N CYS A 111 4.07 -0.12 -10.36
CA CYS A 111 4.53 0.70 -11.47
C CYS A 111 5.32 -0.14 -12.46
N ALA A 112 5.33 0.27 -13.74
CA ALA A 112 5.99 -0.46 -14.82
C ALA A 112 7.52 -0.58 -14.65
N ASP A 113 8.12 0.31 -13.88
CA ASP A 113 9.55 0.34 -13.56
C ASP A 113 9.89 -0.40 -12.25
N SER A 114 8.91 -1.03 -11.61
CA SER A 114 9.15 -1.92 -10.48
C SER A 114 9.77 -3.24 -10.96
N PRO A 115 10.72 -3.83 -10.21
CA PRO A 115 11.28 -5.13 -10.57
C PRO A 115 10.20 -6.21 -10.67
N LYS A 116 10.20 -6.98 -11.77
CA LYS A 116 9.19 -8.01 -12.05
C LYS A 116 9.26 -9.23 -11.12
N ASP A 117 10.37 -9.42 -10.45
CA ASP A 117 10.58 -10.56 -9.55
C ASP A 117 9.76 -10.47 -8.25
N LEU A 118 9.26 -9.27 -7.95
CA LEU A 118 8.45 -9.02 -6.77
C LEU A 118 7.01 -9.53 -6.89
N GLU A 119 6.52 -9.74 -8.12
CA GLU A 119 5.18 -10.27 -8.36
C GLU A 119 5.05 -11.75 -8.00
N ARG A 120 6.16 -12.48 -7.81
CA ARG A 120 6.17 -13.93 -7.60
C ARG A 120 6.08 -14.36 -6.15
N ASN A 121 6.36 -13.50 -5.20
CA ASN A 121 6.39 -13.85 -3.78
C ASN A 121 5.09 -13.54 -3.01
N GLY A 122 4.12 -12.94 -3.67
CA GLY A 122 2.76 -12.81 -3.15
C GLY A 122 1.97 -14.03 -3.60
N ASP A 123 1.68 -14.92 -2.65
CA ASP A 123 0.76 -16.05 -2.72
C ASP A 123 -0.10 -16.12 -4.00
N GLY A 124 0.08 -17.17 -4.78
CA GLY A 124 -0.60 -17.70 -5.97
C GLY A 124 -1.92 -17.12 -6.49
N SER A 125 -2.19 -15.86 -6.28
CA SER A 125 -3.32 -15.14 -6.85
C SER A 125 -2.86 -14.48 -8.16
N LYS A 126 -3.24 -15.08 -9.26
CA LYS A 126 -3.08 -14.55 -10.61
C LYS A 126 -3.50 -13.09 -10.65
N SER A 127 -2.52 -12.18 -10.74
CA SER A 127 -2.82 -10.80 -11.04
C SER A 127 -3.36 -10.74 -12.47
N PHE A 128 -4.59 -10.33 -12.58
CA PHE A 128 -5.20 -9.99 -13.85
C PHE A 128 -4.52 -8.71 -14.35
N SER A 129 -3.51 -8.87 -15.20
CA SER A 129 -2.87 -7.74 -15.85
C SER A 129 -3.90 -7.05 -16.74
N ARG A 130 -4.52 -6.00 -16.24
CA ARG A 130 -5.22 -5.04 -17.09
C ARG A 130 -4.19 -4.35 -17.95
N GLY A 131 -4.31 -4.57 -19.24
CA GLY A 131 -3.39 -4.18 -20.27
C GLY A 131 -2.83 -2.77 -20.09
N ALA A 132 -1.52 -2.68 -20.22
CA ALA A 132 -0.79 -1.45 -20.36
C ALA A 132 -1.35 -0.69 -21.57
N ARG A 133 -2.04 0.40 -21.34
CA ARG A 133 -2.40 1.37 -22.37
C ARG A 133 -1.09 1.93 -22.91
N LYS A 134 -0.70 1.49 -24.11
CA LYS A 134 0.39 2.09 -24.88
C LYS A 134 0.10 3.56 -25.07
N GLN A 135 0.74 4.40 -24.31
CA GLN A 135 0.80 5.83 -24.60
C GLN A 135 1.76 6.02 -25.78
N LYS A 136 1.15 6.19 -26.95
CA LYS A 136 1.86 6.53 -28.18
C LYS A 136 2.53 7.90 -27.98
N ARG A 137 3.85 7.92 -27.75
CA ARG A 137 4.65 9.14 -27.87
C ARG A 137 4.53 9.64 -29.29
N ARG A 138 3.85 10.76 -29.47
CA ARG A 138 4.04 11.58 -30.66
C ARG A 138 5.34 12.36 -30.46
N GLN A 139 6.34 11.99 -31.20
CA GLN A 139 7.50 12.85 -31.46
C GLN A 139 7.04 13.87 -32.54
N SER A 140 7.21 15.11 -32.21
CA SER A 140 7.33 16.20 -33.19
C SER A 140 8.64 16.90 -32.89
#